data_f90e83849e4168e018f3a9387ec34077
#
_entry.id   f90e83849e4168e018f3a9387ec34077
#
_cell.length_a   1.000
_cell.length_b   1.000
_cell.length_c   1.000
_cell.angle_alpha   90.00
_cell.angle_beta   90.00
_cell.angle_gamma   90.00
#
_symmetry.space_group_name_H-M   'P 1'
#
loop_
_entity.id
_entity.type
_entity.pdbx_description
1 polymer ?
#
loop_
_entity_poly.entity_id
_entity_poly.type
_entity_poly.pdbx_seq_one_letter_code
_entity_poly.pdbx_strand_id
1 'polypeptide(L)'
;MTIQKNIAALFSNCCSKPLSITKIQGDASSRQYFRVTGTNDSAVACYDQALNTSSADTYPFLLVHTLLSRHALPVPAIMAIDAEKNLLLLEDCGDLLLQNIFNSSREQTLPDRYREIIDILVQLQAIRGAQRPDPLQHQF
;
A
#
# COMPACT_ATOMS: atom_id res chain seq x y z
N MET A 1 18.71 -16.24 0.47
CA MET A 1 17.35 -16.54 -0.02
C MET A 1 16.90 -15.44 -0.95
N THR A 2 16.26 -15.72 -2.06
CA THR A 2 15.80 -14.69 -2.99
C THR A 2 14.56 -13.99 -2.45
N ILE A 3 14.36 -12.71 -2.80
CA ILE A 3 13.18 -11.92 -2.41
C ILE A 3 11.89 -12.69 -2.75
N GLN A 4 11.81 -13.28 -3.93
CA GLN A 4 10.62 -14.03 -4.35
C GLN A 4 10.29 -15.24 -3.46
N LYS A 5 11.29 -15.95 -2.96
CA LYS A 5 11.07 -17.07 -2.00
C LYS A 5 10.49 -16.57 -0.68
N ASN A 6 11.00 -15.44 -0.19
CA ASN A 6 10.49 -14.82 1.03
C ASN A 6 9.05 -14.33 0.85
N ILE A 7 8.74 -13.72 -0.30
CA ILE A 7 7.38 -13.30 -0.67
C ILE A 7 6.45 -14.51 -0.72
N ALA A 8 6.87 -15.60 -1.38
CA ALA A 8 6.06 -16.81 -1.47
C ALA A 8 5.75 -17.40 -0.10
N ALA A 9 6.73 -17.45 0.80
CA ALA A 9 6.55 -17.93 2.16
C ALA A 9 5.57 -17.04 2.95
N LEU A 10 5.73 -15.72 2.89
CA LEU A 10 4.86 -14.77 3.58
C LEU A 10 3.42 -14.87 3.08
N PHE A 11 3.22 -14.93 1.76
CA PHE A 11 1.90 -15.08 1.15
C PHE A 11 1.23 -16.41 1.54
N SER A 12 1.98 -17.51 1.56
CA SER A 12 1.45 -18.82 1.94
C SER A 12 0.99 -18.93 3.39
N ASN A 13 1.52 -18.05 4.27
CA ASN A 13 1.14 -18.03 5.70
C ASN A 13 -0.24 -17.41 5.95
N CYS A 14 -0.70 -16.53 5.08
CA CYS A 14 -1.96 -15.79 5.28
C CYS A 14 -2.97 -15.95 4.14
N CYS A 15 -2.55 -16.51 3.02
CA CYS A 15 -3.34 -16.72 1.81
C CYS A 15 -3.19 -18.16 1.32
N SER A 16 -3.42 -18.37 0.03
CA SER A 16 -3.21 -19.66 -0.62
C SER A 16 -1.76 -19.88 -1.07
N LYS A 17 -1.47 -21.01 -1.68
CA LYS A 17 -0.18 -21.24 -2.33
C LYS A 17 -0.02 -20.29 -3.52
N PRO A 18 1.10 -19.57 -3.62
CA PRO A 18 1.31 -18.65 -4.73
C PRO A 18 1.46 -19.42 -6.06
N LEU A 19 0.75 -18.97 -7.09
CA LEU A 19 0.83 -19.45 -8.46
C LEU A 19 1.78 -18.61 -9.30
N SER A 20 1.80 -17.29 -9.08
CA SER A 20 2.73 -16.40 -9.76
C SER A 20 3.17 -15.23 -8.85
N ILE A 21 4.40 -14.73 -9.12
CA ILE A 21 4.95 -13.54 -8.50
C ILE A 21 5.53 -12.69 -9.62
N THR A 22 4.92 -11.53 -9.86
CA THR A 22 5.30 -10.63 -10.96
C THR A 22 5.72 -9.28 -10.40
N LYS A 23 6.89 -8.79 -10.81
CA LYS A 23 7.35 -7.47 -10.41
C LYS A 23 6.47 -6.39 -11.06
N ILE A 24 5.94 -5.48 -10.24
CA ILE A 24 5.21 -4.31 -10.69
C ILE A 24 6.25 -3.23 -11.01
N GLN A 25 6.18 -2.65 -12.20
CA GLN A 25 7.00 -1.48 -12.53
C GLN A 25 6.48 -0.30 -11.71
N GLY A 26 7.34 0.27 -10.90
CA GLY A 26 7.07 1.47 -10.10
C GLY A 26 8.03 2.59 -10.49
N ASP A 27 7.68 3.80 -10.09
CA ASP A 27 8.52 4.98 -10.23
C ASP A 27 9.80 4.85 -9.37
N ALA A 28 10.72 5.82 -9.50
CA ALA A 28 12.06 5.87 -8.93
C ALA A 28 12.15 5.79 -7.38
N SER A 29 11.41 4.89 -6.77
CA SER A 29 11.44 4.59 -5.34
C SER A 29 12.44 3.47 -5.04
N SER A 30 13.08 3.52 -3.87
CA SER A 30 13.89 2.40 -3.35
C SER A 30 13.07 1.14 -3.08
N ARG A 31 11.76 1.28 -3.00
CA ARG A 31 10.82 0.17 -2.78
C ARG A 31 10.59 -0.63 -4.05
N GLN A 32 10.46 -1.93 -3.87
CA GLN A 32 10.11 -2.82 -4.97
C GLN A 32 8.75 -3.47 -4.66
N TYR A 33 7.87 -3.47 -5.65
CA TYR A 33 6.54 -4.05 -5.52
C TYR A 33 6.38 -5.28 -6.41
N PHE A 34 5.70 -6.29 -5.88
CA PHE A 34 5.44 -7.54 -6.57
C PHE A 34 3.98 -7.93 -6.36
N ARG A 35 3.27 -8.22 -7.44
CA ARG A 35 1.95 -8.84 -7.34
C ARG A 35 2.12 -10.34 -7.17
N VAL A 36 1.46 -10.88 -6.15
CA VAL A 36 1.40 -12.31 -5.87
C VAL A 36 -0.02 -12.76 -6.12
N THR A 37 -0.19 -13.78 -6.93
CA THR A 37 -1.50 -14.37 -7.20
C THR A 37 -1.51 -15.81 -6.74
N GLY A 38 -2.55 -16.19 -6.01
CA GLY A 38 -2.91 -17.56 -5.67
C GLY A 38 -4.07 -18.06 -6.51
N THR A 39 -4.76 -19.10 -6.05
CA THR A 39 -5.88 -19.71 -6.78
C THR A 39 -7.09 -18.78 -6.86
N ASN A 40 -7.46 -18.14 -5.74
CA ASN A 40 -8.64 -17.26 -5.64
C ASN A 40 -8.32 -15.95 -4.90
N ASP A 41 -7.06 -15.66 -4.67
CA ASP A 41 -6.58 -14.53 -3.89
C ASP A 41 -5.38 -13.88 -4.57
N SER A 42 -5.17 -12.60 -4.26
CA SER A 42 -4.01 -11.85 -4.68
C SER A 42 -3.60 -10.85 -3.61
N ALA A 43 -2.32 -10.47 -3.64
CA ALA A 43 -1.77 -9.45 -2.75
C ALA A 43 -0.63 -8.71 -3.45
N VAL A 44 -0.26 -7.56 -2.91
CA VAL A 44 0.92 -6.81 -3.34
C VAL A 44 1.98 -6.89 -2.24
N ALA A 45 3.11 -7.50 -2.54
CA ALA A 45 4.27 -7.51 -1.66
C ALA A 45 5.13 -6.27 -1.92
N CYS A 46 5.42 -5.51 -0.86
CA CYS A 46 6.36 -4.40 -0.87
C CYS A 46 7.64 -4.82 -0.17
N TYR A 47 8.77 -4.75 -0.88
CA TYR A 47 10.10 -4.93 -0.32
C TYR A 47 10.73 -3.56 -0.11
N ASP A 48 11.10 -3.25 1.15
CA ASP A 48 11.76 -2.00 1.52
C ASP A 48 12.84 -2.25 2.57
N GLN A 49 14.09 -2.00 2.23
CA GLN A 49 15.23 -2.19 3.14
C GLN A 49 15.12 -1.37 4.44
N ALA A 50 14.41 -0.24 4.40
CA ALA A 50 14.21 0.61 5.57
C ALA A 50 13.32 -0.04 6.64
N LEU A 51 12.55 -1.08 6.29
CA LEU A 51 11.63 -1.72 7.22
C LEU A 51 12.35 -2.44 8.37
N ASN A 52 13.46 -3.10 8.09
CA ASN A 52 14.25 -3.82 9.10
C ASN A 52 14.96 -2.87 10.08
N THR A 53 15.39 -1.70 9.61
CA THR A 53 16.12 -0.71 10.42
C THR A 53 15.21 0.20 11.24
N SER A 54 13.91 0.13 11.01
CA SER A 54 12.90 0.94 11.69
C SER A 54 12.03 0.05 12.58
N SER A 55 11.65 0.53 13.76
CA SER A 55 10.56 -0.11 14.50
C SER A 55 9.23 0.15 13.78
N ALA A 56 8.21 -0.67 14.06
CA ALA A 56 6.86 -0.44 13.53
C ALA A 56 6.33 0.98 13.85
N ASP A 57 6.77 1.53 14.99
CA ASP A 57 6.39 2.86 15.46
C ASP A 57 7.15 4.01 14.79
N THR A 58 8.20 3.72 14.03
CA THR A 58 9.04 4.73 13.36
C THR A 58 9.04 4.60 11.84
N TYR A 59 8.54 3.49 11.30
CA TYR A 59 8.51 3.28 9.86
C TYR A 59 7.43 4.15 9.20
N PRO A 60 7.79 5.14 8.36
CA PRO A 60 6.88 6.17 7.88
C PRO A 60 5.63 5.63 7.19
N PHE A 61 5.77 4.55 6.42
CA PHE A 61 4.63 3.92 5.74
C PHE A 61 3.56 3.45 6.74
N LEU A 62 3.97 2.76 7.81
CA LEU A 62 3.05 2.25 8.84
C LEU A 62 2.42 3.38 9.65
N LEU A 63 3.19 4.43 9.95
CA LEU A 63 2.67 5.62 10.64
C LEU A 63 1.58 6.30 9.82
N VAL A 64 1.84 6.58 8.56
CA VAL A 64 0.86 7.22 7.66
C VAL A 64 -0.34 6.31 7.44
N HIS A 65 -0.13 5.02 7.18
CA HIS A 65 -1.21 4.04 7.03
C HIS A 65 -2.12 4.03 8.26
N THR A 66 -1.55 3.97 9.47
CA THR A 66 -2.29 3.96 10.73
C THR A 66 -3.08 5.26 10.91
N LEU A 67 -2.46 6.41 10.61
CA LEU A 67 -3.13 7.70 10.69
C LEU A 67 -4.35 7.76 9.76
N LEU A 68 -4.17 7.41 8.51
CA LEU A 68 -5.25 7.45 7.52
C LEU A 68 -6.37 6.47 7.86
N SER A 69 -6.01 5.25 8.28
CA SER A 69 -6.96 4.22 8.69
C SER A 69 -7.80 4.65 9.91
N ARG A 70 -7.17 5.29 10.92
CA ARG A 70 -7.89 5.82 12.09
C ARG A 70 -8.91 6.90 11.74
N HIS A 71 -8.70 7.62 10.67
CA HIS A 71 -9.61 8.64 10.16
C HIS A 71 -10.57 8.12 9.10
N ALA A 72 -10.72 6.80 9.00
CA ALA A 72 -11.59 6.12 8.02
C ALA A 72 -11.32 6.50 6.56
N LEU A 73 -10.09 6.95 6.26
CA LEU A 73 -9.65 7.17 4.89
C LEU A 73 -9.30 5.84 4.22
N PRO A 74 -9.64 5.65 2.94
CA PRO A 74 -9.38 4.40 2.23
C PRO A 74 -7.86 4.19 2.07
N VAL A 75 -7.39 3.08 2.61
CA VAL A 75 -6.01 2.61 2.47
C VAL A 75 -6.01 1.10 2.23
N PRO A 76 -5.06 0.55 1.48
CA PRO A 76 -4.93 -0.90 1.32
C PRO A 76 -4.76 -1.56 2.68
N ALA A 77 -5.43 -2.67 2.93
CA ALA A 77 -5.23 -3.44 4.15
C ALA A 77 -3.79 -3.99 4.21
N ILE A 78 -3.19 -3.99 5.39
CA ILE A 78 -1.92 -4.68 5.65
C ILE A 78 -2.26 -6.11 6.05
N MET A 79 -1.91 -7.06 5.20
CA MET A 79 -2.23 -8.48 5.39
C MET A 79 -1.18 -9.18 6.25
N ALA A 80 0.09 -8.84 6.08
CA ALA A 80 1.20 -9.38 6.87
C ALA A 80 2.43 -8.46 6.84
N ILE A 81 3.28 -8.59 7.85
CA ILE A 81 4.56 -7.87 7.98
C ILE A 81 5.63 -8.88 8.35
N ASP A 82 6.75 -8.89 7.63
CA ASP A 82 7.97 -9.61 7.96
C ASP A 82 9.14 -8.61 7.92
N ALA A 83 9.36 -7.93 9.05
CA ALA A 83 10.38 -6.89 9.15
C ALA A 83 11.80 -7.46 8.97
N GLU A 84 12.08 -8.69 9.43
CA GLU A 84 13.40 -9.32 9.27
C GLU A 84 13.75 -9.54 7.79
N LYS A 85 12.74 -9.77 6.97
CA LYS A 85 12.90 -9.95 5.52
C LYS A 85 12.57 -8.72 4.70
N ASN A 86 12.31 -7.59 5.38
CA ASN A 86 11.99 -6.30 4.72
C ASN A 86 10.72 -6.34 3.86
N LEU A 87 9.71 -7.12 4.28
CA LEU A 87 8.50 -7.36 3.51
C LEU A 87 7.23 -6.90 4.22
N LEU A 88 6.39 -6.21 3.45
CA LEU A 88 4.98 -5.95 3.76
C LEU A 88 4.13 -6.68 2.72
N LEU A 89 3.04 -7.31 3.15
CA LEU A 89 2.03 -7.84 2.26
C LEU A 89 0.76 -7.01 2.40
N LEU A 90 0.34 -6.43 1.29
CA LEU A 90 -0.76 -5.47 1.20
C LEU A 90 -1.90 -6.05 0.36
N GLU A 91 -3.10 -5.55 0.61
CA GLU A 91 -4.24 -5.78 -0.26
C GLU A 91 -3.93 -5.38 -1.71
N ASP A 92 -4.33 -6.22 -2.66
CA ASP A 92 -4.26 -5.91 -4.08
C ASP A 92 -5.49 -5.11 -4.51
N CYS A 93 -5.31 -3.81 -4.71
CA CYS A 93 -6.37 -2.91 -5.16
C CYS A 93 -6.65 -2.99 -6.67
N GLY A 94 -5.97 -3.89 -7.41
CA GLY A 94 -6.14 -4.06 -8.85
C GLY A 94 -5.40 -3.02 -9.68
N ASP A 95 -5.75 -2.97 -10.99
CA ASP A 95 -5.04 -2.15 -11.98
C ASP A 95 -5.90 -0.99 -12.53
N LEU A 96 -7.14 -0.85 -12.06
CA LEU A 96 -8.02 0.20 -12.55
C LEU A 96 -7.65 1.55 -11.91
N LEU A 97 -6.87 2.32 -12.62
CA LEU A 97 -6.52 3.68 -12.22
C LEU A 97 -7.60 4.67 -12.67
N LEU A 98 -7.77 5.76 -11.91
CA LEU A 98 -8.66 6.86 -12.27
C LEU A 98 -8.35 7.39 -13.67
N GLN A 99 -7.08 7.49 -14.04
CA GLN A 99 -6.64 7.90 -15.37
C GLN A 99 -7.21 7.01 -16.49
N ASN A 100 -7.35 5.70 -16.24
CA ASN A 100 -7.92 4.77 -17.21
C ASN A 100 -9.42 5.01 -17.41
N ILE A 101 -10.12 5.43 -16.36
CA ILE A 101 -11.54 5.80 -16.42
C ILE A 101 -11.72 7.06 -17.26
N PHE A 102 -10.83 8.04 -17.12
CA PHE A 102 -10.83 9.26 -17.94
C PHE A 102 -10.69 8.98 -19.44
N ASN A 103 -9.77 8.07 -19.78
CA ASN A 103 -9.47 7.73 -21.17
C ASN A 103 -10.52 6.82 -21.82
N SER A 104 -11.38 6.19 -21.02
CA SER A 104 -12.44 5.29 -21.49
C SER A 104 -13.77 6.01 -21.47
N SER A 105 -14.11 6.88 -22.37
CA SER A 105 -15.44 7.47 -22.72
C SER A 105 -16.67 7.23 -21.78
N ARG A 106 -16.45 6.87 -20.53
CA ARG A 106 -17.47 6.68 -19.49
C ARG A 106 -17.72 8.00 -18.75
N GLU A 107 -18.00 9.05 -19.49
CA GLU A 107 -18.22 10.40 -18.97
C GLU A 107 -19.31 10.48 -17.89
N GLN A 108 -20.28 9.59 -17.92
CA GLN A 108 -21.42 9.64 -16.98
C GLN A 108 -21.05 9.34 -15.53
N THR A 109 -19.98 8.61 -15.26
CA THR A 109 -19.54 8.24 -13.89
C THR A 109 -18.45 9.15 -13.33
N LEU A 110 -17.87 10.01 -14.15
CA LEU A 110 -16.77 10.91 -13.76
C LEU A 110 -17.16 11.90 -12.65
N PRO A 111 -18.33 12.58 -12.69
CA PRO A 111 -18.67 13.53 -11.63
C PRO A 111 -18.75 12.88 -10.24
N ASP A 112 -19.27 11.65 -10.15
CA ASP A 112 -19.40 10.94 -8.88
C ASP A 112 -18.04 10.50 -8.35
N ARG A 113 -17.14 10.04 -9.23
CA ARG A 113 -15.76 9.72 -8.84
C ARG A 113 -14.98 10.95 -8.34
N TYR A 114 -15.19 12.11 -8.98
CA TYR A 114 -14.59 13.36 -8.50
C TYR A 114 -15.11 13.77 -7.13
N ARG A 115 -16.41 13.60 -6.86
CA ARG A 115 -16.98 13.89 -5.54
C ARG A 115 -16.34 13.00 -4.47
N GLU A 116 -16.23 11.69 -4.72
CA GLU A 116 -15.55 10.75 -3.80
C GLU A 116 -14.12 11.22 -3.48
N ILE A 117 -13.37 11.66 -4.49
CA ILE A 117 -11.99 12.15 -4.30
C ILE A 117 -11.98 13.45 -3.51
N ILE A 118 -12.87 14.39 -3.80
CA ILE A 118 -12.99 15.65 -3.06
C ILE A 118 -13.34 15.38 -1.60
N ASP A 119 -14.27 14.46 -1.33
CA ASP A 119 -14.63 14.07 0.03
C ASP A 119 -13.44 13.49 0.80
N ILE A 120 -12.62 12.64 0.17
CA ILE A 120 -11.38 12.12 0.74
C ILE A 120 -10.39 13.26 1.04
N LEU A 121 -10.23 14.21 0.12
CA LEU A 121 -9.33 15.36 0.32
C LEU A 121 -9.80 16.26 1.46
N VAL A 122 -11.10 16.52 1.57
CA VAL A 122 -11.68 17.29 2.68
C VAL A 122 -11.44 16.59 4.02
N GLN A 123 -11.67 15.28 4.08
CA GLN A 123 -11.38 14.49 5.28
C GLN A 123 -9.90 14.52 5.64
N LEU A 124 -9.01 14.40 4.66
CA LEU A 124 -7.55 14.48 4.86
C LEU A 124 -7.14 15.85 5.42
N GLN A 125 -7.71 16.94 4.88
CA GLN A 125 -7.44 18.30 5.36
C GLN A 125 -7.97 18.56 6.77
N ALA A 126 -9.02 17.86 7.18
CA ALA A 126 -9.59 17.97 8.52
C ALA A 126 -8.70 17.36 9.62
N ILE A 127 -7.70 16.54 9.26
CA ILE A 127 -6.74 15.96 10.22
C ILE A 127 -5.86 17.08 10.78
N ARG A 128 -6.06 17.41 12.06
CA ARG A 128 -5.33 18.50 12.73
C ARG A 128 -3.91 18.08 13.12
N GLY A 129 -3.00 19.07 13.25
CA GLY A 129 -1.57 18.88 13.48
C GLY A 129 -1.20 18.00 14.68
N ALA A 130 -1.95 18.05 15.79
CA ALA A 130 -1.73 17.22 16.97
C ALA A 130 -1.96 15.71 16.72
N GLN A 131 -2.62 15.35 15.62
CA GLN A 131 -2.92 13.99 15.22
C GLN A 131 -2.05 13.52 14.05
N ARG A 132 -1.22 14.41 13.50
CA ARG A 132 -0.30 14.08 12.42
C ARG A 132 1.00 13.59 13.05
N PRO A 133 1.52 12.43 12.64
CA PRO A 133 2.91 12.14 12.89
C PRO A 133 3.73 13.24 12.21
N ASP A 134 4.65 13.87 12.92
CA ASP A 134 5.54 14.86 12.32
C ASP A 134 6.73 14.11 11.69
N PRO A 135 6.74 13.90 10.36
CA PRO A 135 7.82 13.19 9.70
C PRO A 135 9.11 14.02 9.60
N LEU A 136 9.06 15.31 10.01
CA LEU A 136 10.16 16.24 9.81
C LEU A 136 10.91 16.61 11.11
N GLN A 137 10.45 16.18 12.28
CA GLN A 137 11.15 16.51 13.54
C GLN A 137 12.50 15.79 13.74
N HIS A 138 12.90 14.89 12.85
CA HIS A 138 14.15 14.14 12.98
C HIS A 138 15.18 14.43 11.87
N GLN A 139 15.03 15.52 11.11
CA GLN A 139 15.99 15.87 10.04
C GLN A 139 16.83 17.13 10.32
N PHE A 140 16.94 17.55 11.60
CA PHE A 140 17.89 18.63 11.96
C PHE A 140 18.67 18.26 13.19
#